data_f08b8fea0386e2e4d7fb115860c05caf
#
_entry.id   f08b8fea0386e2e4d7fb115860c05caf
#
_cell.length_a   1.000
_cell.length_b   1.000
_cell.length_c   1.000
_cell.angle_alpha   90.00
_cell.angle_beta   90.00
_cell.angle_gamma   90.00
#
_symmetry.space_group_name_H-M   'P 1'
#
loop_
_entity.id
_entity.type
_entity.pdbx_description
1 polymer ?
#
loop_
_entity_poly.entity_id
_entity_poly.type
_entity_poly.pdbx_seq_one_letter_code
_entity_poly.pdbx_strand_id
1 'polypeptide(L)'
;MPSITDVPVEIFLDNLLPLLPTSDLAHLAATCKFFALLASDSTFWKLKCQSDFNFSGAGTARTSGWKFIYSRLLKPRVFVWGAQSHGRLGLSTLPKTSLRDVPFPTELKIPGARIVSLVAAGMSFHALDSKGNIFVWGTLDGQQRALTSDGFSEAGKKAEHPLRLHLPVSMRSISCGRLHAASMDSQGYVWNFINWGRPFRLTSPRLKAFDCHPIQVECGWNFSSALTNTGDIFVWWPFSGSMGRLIEERNSAMNDAGDKKGLVSSDGVITCVPWELDMDPVALPSLPPLPVLNTSPENNIDEPIKVIQIASYDGHMIALTTKGHVLKFGSLENETAVARGRWEYLPRYSEVERVRQHDTFSSAGGSAEPPATMKITYISAHFKRFIAYSTGSSSIVLMGDIDTTPDSEPQIIPALQNKSVISVVLGDYHQAAVTAAGNLSSWGAYSDGALGLGDPCQLEAGCPGAFQTENERLMALDRGRGHPAVVQVPTDVRFDHDRKKPKDRFCLSAAASGWHSGALVIDLEVWLLCR
;
A
#
# COMPACT_ATOMS: atom_id res chain seq x y z
N MET A 1 35.98 -17.48 33.08
CA MET A 1 34.54 -17.87 32.94
C MET A 1 34.02 -17.27 31.65
N PRO A 2 33.30 -17.98 30.84
CA PRO A 2 32.68 -17.39 29.67
C PRO A 2 31.76 -16.24 30.11
N SER A 3 31.83 -15.13 29.42
CA SER A 3 30.95 -13.97 29.65
C SER A 3 29.61 -14.21 28.92
N ILE A 4 28.53 -13.63 29.41
CA ILE A 4 27.25 -13.60 28.69
C ILE A 4 27.39 -12.90 27.33
N THR A 5 28.38 -12.02 27.18
CA THR A 5 28.69 -11.32 25.92
C THR A 5 29.45 -12.18 24.91
N ASP A 6 29.85 -13.41 25.27
CA ASP A 6 30.47 -14.37 24.35
C ASP A 6 29.42 -15.19 23.59
N VAL A 7 28.15 -15.08 23.98
CA VAL A 7 27.02 -15.73 23.27
C VAL A 7 26.78 -15.02 21.95
N PRO A 8 26.57 -15.74 20.81
CA PRO A 8 26.28 -15.14 19.52
C PRO A 8 25.08 -14.19 19.57
N VAL A 9 25.22 -13.03 18.89
CA VAL A 9 24.22 -11.95 18.88
C VAL A 9 22.85 -12.46 18.40
N GLU A 10 22.84 -13.37 17.45
CA GLU A 10 21.65 -13.98 16.86
C GLU A 10 20.81 -14.71 17.93
N ILE A 11 21.45 -15.38 18.89
CA ILE A 11 20.73 -16.06 19.99
C ILE A 11 19.99 -15.04 20.85
N PHE A 12 20.59 -13.88 21.10
CA PHE A 12 19.88 -12.81 21.82
C PHE A 12 18.73 -12.25 21.00
N LEU A 13 18.96 -11.89 19.74
CA LEU A 13 17.97 -11.22 18.90
C LEU A 13 16.79 -12.13 18.53
N ASP A 14 17.05 -13.43 18.28
CA ASP A 14 16.04 -14.35 17.79
C ASP A 14 15.32 -15.13 18.90
N ASN A 15 16.00 -15.38 20.04
CA ASN A 15 15.47 -16.29 21.05
C ASN A 15 15.23 -15.65 22.42
N LEU A 16 16.06 -14.69 22.86
CA LEU A 16 15.93 -14.13 24.20
C LEU A 16 15.14 -12.84 24.25
N LEU A 17 15.57 -11.81 23.47
CA LEU A 17 14.94 -10.50 23.50
C LEU A 17 13.46 -10.49 23.09
N PRO A 18 13.00 -11.31 22.14
CA PRO A 18 11.57 -11.39 21.81
C PRO A 18 10.68 -11.81 22.96
N LEU A 19 11.20 -12.60 23.91
CA LEU A 19 10.46 -13.08 25.08
C LEU A 19 10.33 -12.03 26.19
N LEU A 20 11.15 -10.97 26.15
CA LEU A 20 11.15 -9.95 27.20
C LEU A 20 10.07 -8.90 26.99
N PRO A 21 9.37 -8.48 28.05
CA PRO A 21 8.53 -7.29 28.04
C PRO A 21 9.36 -6.05 27.69
N THR A 22 8.73 -5.04 27.12
CA THR A 22 9.43 -3.78 26.72
C THR A 22 10.06 -3.05 27.88
N SER A 23 9.51 -3.12 29.09
CA SER A 23 10.10 -2.62 30.33
C SER A 23 11.45 -3.28 30.63
N ASP A 24 11.51 -4.60 30.48
CA ASP A 24 12.72 -5.38 30.79
C ASP A 24 13.79 -5.18 29.72
N LEU A 25 13.38 -5.00 28.45
CA LEU A 25 14.29 -4.57 27.38
C LEU A 25 14.92 -3.21 27.67
N ALA A 26 14.15 -2.27 28.24
CA ALA A 26 14.67 -0.96 28.65
C ALA A 26 15.66 -1.08 29.82
N HIS A 27 15.34 -1.88 30.82
CA HIS A 27 16.24 -2.17 31.96
C HIS A 27 17.52 -2.87 31.48
N LEU A 28 17.40 -3.88 30.63
CA LEU A 28 18.54 -4.59 30.06
C LEU A 28 19.46 -3.64 29.27
N ALA A 29 18.87 -2.76 28.44
CA ALA A 29 19.62 -1.75 27.68
C ALA A 29 20.40 -0.78 28.59
N ALA A 30 19.93 -0.54 29.82
CA ALA A 30 20.59 0.34 30.79
C ALA A 30 21.77 -0.32 31.50
N THR A 31 21.98 -1.63 31.39
CA THR A 31 23.03 -2.37 32.11
C THR A 31 24.41 -2.19 31.52
N CYS A 32 24.58 -2.27 30.21
CA CYS A 32 25.85 -2.07 29.52
C CYS A 32 25.66 -1.74 28.02
N LYS A 33 26.75 -1.26 27.38
CA LYS A 33 26.76 -0.87 25.96
C LYS A 33 26.36 -2.00 25.02
N PHE A 34 26.76 -3.22 25.31
CA PHE A 34 26.42 -4.39 24.49
C PHE A 34 24.89 -4.59 24.41
N PHE A 35 24.22 -4.65 25.55
CA PHE A 35 22.76 -4.78 25.58
C PHE A 35 22.03 -3.54 25.09
N ALA A 36 22.61 -2.35 25.24
CA ALA A 36 22.05 -1.12 24.66
C ALA A 36 22.03 -1.17 23.13
N LEU A 37 23.08 -1.70 22.49
CA LEU A 37 23.16 -1.91 21.04
C LEU A 37 22.13 -2.94 20.58
N LEU A 38 22.08 -4.12 21.23
CA LEU A 38 21.10 -5.16 20.90
C LEU A 38 19.66 -4.69 21.05
N ALA A 39 19.33 -4.00 22.16
CA ALA A 39 18.00 -3.44 22.39
C ALA A 39 17.68 -2.22 21.48
N SER A 40 18.60 -1.81 20.62
CA SER A 40 18.40 -0.79 19.59
C SER A 40 18.37 -1.36 18.18
N ASP A 41 18.58 -2.66 18.03
CA ASP A 41 18.61 -3.33 16.73
C ASP A 41 17.31 -3.12 15.93
N SER A 42 17.46 -2.71 14.69
CA SER A 42 16.32 -2.32 13.84
C SER A 42 15.52 -3.53 13.38
N THR A 43 16.18 -4.64 13.10
CA THR A 43 15.54 -5.90 12.66
C THR A 43 14.72 -6.49 13.79
N PHE A 44 15.27 -6.52 15.00
CA PHE A 44 14.55 -6.94 16.21
C PHE A 44 13.26 -6.15 16.39
N TRP A 45 13.29 -4.81 16.33
CA TRP A 45 12.10 -3.99 16.50
C TRP A 45 11.11 -4.13 15.35
N LYS A 46 11.59 -4.40 14.13
CA LYS A 46 10.70 -4.74 12.99
C LYS A 46 9.92 -6.02 13.26
N LEU A 47 10.61 -7.09 13.67
CA LEU A 47 9.98 -8.36 14.04
C LEU A 47 9.00 -8.18 15.21
N LYS A 48 9.36 -7.36 16.21
CA LYS A 48 8.49 -7.06 17.35
C LYS A 48 7.25 -6.24 16.95
N CYS A 49 7.36 -5.31 15.98
CA CYS A 49 6.19 -4.66 15.40
C CYS A 49 5.23 -5.67 14.73
N GLN A 50 5.80 -6.65 14.05
CA GLN A 50 5.00 -7.68 13.37
C GLN A 50 4.33 -8.64 14.35
N SER A 51 5.03 -9.09 15.39
CA SER A 51 4.49 -10.02 16.39
C SER A 51 3.44 -9.36 17.28
N ASP A 52 3.73 -8.16 17.83
CA ASP A 52 2.91 -7.55 18.86
C ASP A 52 1.75 -6.72 18.28
N PHE A 53 1.93 -6.18 17.06
CA PHE A 53 0.97 -5.28 16.42
C PHE A 53 0.47 -5.74 15.05
N ASN A 54 0.90 -6.91 14.56
CA ASN A 54 0.57 -7.35 13.20
C ASN A 54 0.99 -6.31 12.12
N PHE A 55 2.04 -5.54 12.38
CA PHE A 55 2.55 -4.48 11.52
C PHE A 55 3.82 -4.92 10.81
N SER A 56 3.70 -5.38 9.56
CA SER A 56 4.84 -5.84 8.75
C SER A 56 5.70 -4.70 8.21
N GLY A 57 5.12 -3.49 8.08
CA GLY A 57 5.74 -2.37 7.39
C GLY A 57 5.88 -2.56 5.87
N ALA A 58 5.26 -3.60 5.30
CA ALA A 58 5.36 -3.92 3.87
C ALA A 58 4.78 -2.83 2.94
N GLY A 59 3.94 -1.93 3.45
CA GLY A 59 3.45 -0.78 2.67
C GLY A 59 4.49 0.34 2.46
N THR A 60 5.70 0.19 3.00
CA THR A 60 6.79 1.17 2.86
C THR A 60 8.14 0.48 2.74
N ALA A 61 9.09 1.11 2.07
CA ALA A 61 10.49 0.66 1.99
C ALA A 61 11.34 1.08 3.20
N ARG A 62 10.73 1.23 4.38
CA ARG A 62 11.43 1.65 5.60
C ARG A 62 12.44 0.60 6.05
N THR A 63 13.69 1.02 6.23
CA THR A 63 14.80 0.15 6.66
C THR A 63 15.25 0.42 8.09
N SER A 64 14.88 1.56 8.68
CA SER A 64 15.37 2.00 10.00
C SER A 64 14.29 2.71 10.82
N GLY A 65 14.60 3.02 12.08
CA GLY A 65 13.68 3.73 12.99
C GLY A 65 12.56 2.86 13.55
N TRP A 66 12.67 1.54 13.50
CA TRP A 66 11.63 0.60 13.91
C TRP A 66 11.29 0.68 15.39
N LYS A 67 12.29 0.97 16.28
CA LYS A 67 12.04 1.22 17.70
C LYS A 67 11.14 2.43 17.93
N PHE A 68 11.37 3.51 17.17
CA PHE A 68 10.51 4.70 17.18
C PHE A 68 9.09 4.35 16.74
N ILE A 69 8.94 3.62 15.62
CA ILE A 69 7.64 3.17 15.13
C ILE A 69 6.93 2.31 16.17
N TYR A 70 7.61 1.30 16.72
CA TYR A 70 7.04 0.42 17.74
C TYR A 70 6.45 1.19 18.92
N SER A 71 7.20 2.14 19.45
CA SER A 71 6.77 2.96 20.60
C SER A 71 5.55 3.85 20.29
N ARG A 72 5.28 4.13 19.01
CA ARG A 72 4.22 5.05 18.56
C ARG A 72 3.00 4.34 17.97
N LEU A 73 3.10 3.07 17.62
CA LEU A 73 1.98 2.26 17.11
C LEU A 73 0.87 2.01 18.14
N LEU A 74 1.02 2.47 19.37
CA LEU A 74 -0.03 2.35 20.40
C LEU A 74 -1.33 3.08 20.03
N LYS A 75 -1.25 4.22 19.33
CA LYS A 75 -2.41 5.05 18.96
C LYS A 75 -2.27 5.64 17.55
N PRO A 76 -2.19 4.82 16.50
CA PRO A 76 -2.23 5.32 15.14
C PRO A 76 -3.61 5.95 14.86
N ARG A 77 -3.63 6.99 14.02
CA ARG A 77 -4.85 7.67 13.57
C ARG A 77 -5.04 7.45 12.09
N VAL A 78 -6.27 7.24 11.66
CA VAL A 78 -6.65 7.14 10.26
C VAL A 78 -7.13 8.50 9.78
N PHE A 79 -6.59 8.97 8.67
CA PHE A 79 -7.07 10.16 7.96
C PHE A 79 -7.51 9.75 6.56
N VAL A 80 -8.60 10.38 6.09
CA VAL A 80 -9.19 10.15 4.77
C VAL A 80 -9.56 11.49 4.13
N TRP A 81 -9.47 11.59 2.79
CA TRP A 81 -9.85 12.77 2.03
C TRP A 81 -10.08 12.43 0.56
N GLY A 82 -10.67 13.36 -0.20
CA GLY A 82 -11.00 13.21 -1.61
C GLY A 82 -12.50 13.12 -1.84
N ALA A 83 -12.90 12.39 -2.89
CA ALA A 83 -14.29 12.19 -3.28
C ALA A 83 -15.08 11.46 -2.19
N GLN A 84 -16.22 12.02 -1.80
CA GLN A 84 -17.11 11.44 -0.78
C GLN A 84 -18.14 10.44 -1.34
N SER A 85 -18.33 10.39 -2.66
CA SER A 85 -19.30 9.51 -3.30
C SER A 85 -19.09 8.05 -2.91
N HIS A 86 -20.15 7.24 -2.98
CA HIS A 86 -20.12 5.81 -2.65
C HIS A 86 -19.74 5.45 -1.20
N GLY A 87 -19.74 6.40 -0.27
CA GLY A 87 -19.34 6.16 1.13
C GLY A 87 -17.83 5.94 1.33
N ARG A 88 -17.00 6.23 0.30
CA ARG A 88 -15.57 5.88 0.27
C ARG A 88 -14.71 6.53 1.35
N LEU A 89 -15.18 7.60 2.00
CA LEU A 89 -14.46 8.19 3.12
C LEU A 89 -14.89 7.63 4.49
N GLY A 90 -16.03 6.94 4.57
CA GLY A 90 -16.52 6.34 5.83
C GLY A 90 -16.86 7.35 6.95
N LEU A 91 -16.89 8.64 6.64
CA LEU A 91 -17.11 9.73 7.62
C LEU A 91 -18.59 9.84 7.98
N SER A 92 -18.90 9.79 9.27
CA SER A 92 -20.27 10.00 9.77
C SER A 92 -20.72 11.46 9.68
N THR A 93 -19.77 12.39 9.70
CA THR A 93 -20.01 13.82 9.54
C THR A 93 -18.96 14.37 8.60
N LEU A 94 -19.41 14.98 7.52
CA LEU A 94 -18.52 15.62 6.55
C LEU A 94 -18.11 17.01 7.04
N PRO A 95 -16.86 17.42 6.82
CA PRO A 95 -16.45 18.80 7.06
C PRO A 95 -17.18 19.73 6.12
N LYS A 96 -17.38 21.00 6.55
CA LYS A 96 -17.92 22.03 5.68
C LYS A 96 -16.83 22.48 4.71
N THR A 97 -17.10 22.35 3.43
CA THR A 97 -16.19 22.72 2.33
C THR A 97 -16.93 23.55 1.30
N SER A 98 -16.21 24.32 0.50
CA SER A 98 -16.78 25.16 -0.56
C SER A 98 -17.27 24.33 -1.76
N LEU A 99 -16.63 23.21 -2.01
CA LEU A 99 -17.02 22.19 -3.00
C LEU A 99 -17.54 20.95 -2.29
N ARG A 100 -18.11 20.00 -3.05
CA ARG A 100 -18.76 18.80 -2.47
C ARG A 100 -17.80 17.78 -1.85
N ASP A 101 -16.50 17.91 -2.13
CA ASP A 101 -15.50 16.92 -1.75
C ASP A 101 -14.81 17.30 -0.43
N VAL A 102 -13.99 16.38 0.09
CA VAL A 102 -13.19 16.61 1.30
C VAL A 102 -11.74 16.86 0.87
N PRO A 103 -11.31 18.12 0.65
CA PRO A 103 -10.03 18.43 0.02
C PRO A 103 -8.85 18.54 1.01
N PHE A 104 -9.01 18.03 2.22
CA PHE A 104 -7.96 18.00 3.24
C PHE A 104 -8.10 16.77 4.14
N PRO A 105 -7.00 16.26 4.73
CA PRO A 105 -7.01 15.12 5.62
C PRO A 105 -7.99 15.32 6.79
N THR A 106 -8.98 14.44 6.88
CA THR A 106 -10.00 14.42 7.92
C THR A 106 -9.90 13.14 8.72
N GLU A 107 -9.87 13.23 10.06
CA GLU A 107 -9.71 12.07 10.92
C GLU A 107 -10.94 11.16 10.89
N LEU A 108 -10.74 9.88 10.55
CA LEU A 108 -11.75 8.84 10.63
C LEU A 108 -11.52 8.03 11.92
N LYS A 109 -12.49 8.03 12.80
CA LYS A 109 -12.44 7.25 14.05
C LYS A 109 -13.03 5.86 13.83
N ILE A 110 -12.26 4.83 14.17
CA ILE A 110 -12.70 3.42 14.17
C ILE A 110 -12.60 2.92 15.60
N PRO A 111 -13.69 3.01 16.39
CA PRO A 111 -13.67 2.69 17.82
C PRO A 111 -13.23 1.24 18.08
N GLY A 112 -12.39 1.05 19.09
CA GLY A 112 -11.93 -0.28 19.52
C GLY A 112 -10.88 -0.94 18.61
N ALA A 113 -10.53 -0.33 17.47
CA ALA A 113 -9.55 -0.84 16.53
C ALA A 113 -8.24 -0.05 16.59
N ARG A 114 -7.11 -0.77 16.58
CA ARG A 114 -5.78 -0.22 16.34
C ARG A 114 -5.40 -0.53 14.90
N ILE A 115 -5.66 0.41 14.00
CA ILE A 115 -5.38 0.21 12.58
C ILE A 115 -3.86 0.28 12.35
N VAL A 116 -3.33 -0.72 11.65
CA VAL A 116 -1.90 -0.87 11.34
C VAL A 116 -1.61 -0.92 9.85
N SER A 117 -2.62 -1.14 9.02
CA SER A 117 -2.53 -1.02 7.56
C SER A 117 -3.80 -0.38 7.02
N LEU A 118 -3.65 0.52 6.06
CA LEU A 118 -4.73 1.16 5.33
C LEU A 118 -4.46 1.00 3.84
N VAL A 119 -5.41 0.45 3.09
CA VAL A 119 -5.30 0.22 1.65
C VAL A 119 -6.52 0.79 0.97
N ALA A 120 -6.31 1.55 -0.09
CA ALA A 120 -7.38 2.10 -0.91
C ALA A 120 -7.65 1.18 -2.11
N ALA A 121 -8.92 0.93 -2.40
CA ALA A 121 -9.41 0.31 -3.62
C ALA A 121 -10.08 1.39 -4.51
N GLY A 122 -10.60 1.03 -5.66
CA GLY A 122 -11.20 2.00 -6.59
C GLY A 122 -12.27 2.92 -5.97
N MET A 123 -13.13 2.39 -5.10
CA MET A 123 -14.24 3.12 -4.47
C MET A 123 -14.43 2.76 -2.99
N SER A 124 -13.41 2.22 -2.34
CA SER A 124 -13.46 1.79 -0.95
C SER A 124 -12.10 1.88 -0.28
N PHE A 125 -12.11 1.75 1.03
CA PHE A 125 -10.92 1.46 1.84
C PHE A 125 -11.06 0.12 2.54
N HIS A 126 -9.92 -0.50 2.74
CA HIS A 126 -9.76 -1.66 3.61
C HIS A 126 -8.70 -1.32 4.65
N ALA A 127 -8.97 -1.63 5.90
CA ALA A 127 -8.04 -1.41 7.00
C ALA A 127 -7.82 -2.70 7.79
N LEU A 128 -6.57 -2.97 8.12
CA LEU A 128 -6.17 -4.10 8.95
C LEU A 128 -5.85 -3.59 10.35
N ASP A 129 -6.39 -4.22 11.38
CA ASP A 129 -6.05 -3.89 12.76
C ASP A 129 -4.93 -4.79 13.31
N SER A 130 -4.42 -4.42 14.48
CA SER A 130 -3.36 -5.17 15.18
C SER A 130 -3.76 -6.59 15.61
N LYS A 131 -5.03 -6.94 15.54
CA LYS A 131 -5.55 -8.29 15.87
C LYS A 131 -5.81 -9.13 14.61
N GLY A 132 -5.58 -8.57 13.42
CA GLY A 132 -5.85 -9.23 12.15
C GLY A 132 -7.30 -9.13 11.69
N ASN A 133 -8.11 -8.21 12.25
CA ASN A 133 -9.44 -7.94 11.74
C ASN A 133 -9.37 -7.00 10.54
N ILE A 134 -10.21 -7.24 9.53
CA ILE A 134 -10.39 -6.33 8.39
C ILE A 134 -11.62 -5.46 8.64
N PHE A 135 -11.45 -4.15 8.44
CA PHE A 135 -12.51 -3.16 8.37
C PHE A 135 -12.64 -2.66 6.94
N VAL A 136 -13.87 -2.45 6.48
CA VAL A 136 -14.18 -2.01 5.11
C VAL A 136 -15.19 -0.89 5.11
N TRP A 137 -15.07 0.03 4.15
CA TRP A 137 -16.07 1.06 3.87
C TRP A 137 -15.99 1.53 2.42
N GLY A 138 -17.06 2.15 1.93
CA GLY A 138 -17.23 2.47 0.51
C GLY A 138 -18.03 1.41 -0.24
N THR A 139 -17.71 1.15 -1.49
CA THR A 139 -18.22 0.04 -2.30
C THR A 139 -17.07 -0.70 -2.97
N LEU A 140 -17.18 -2.02 -3.10
CA LEU A 140 -16.06 -2.80 -3.63
C LEU A 140 -15.89 -2.59 -5.15
N ASP A 141 -16.98 -2.60 -5.93
CA ASP A 141 -16.92 -2.47 -7.38
C ASP A 141 -17.55 -1.19 -7.95
N GLY A 142 -18.24 -0.41 -7.11
CA GLY A 142 -18.91 0.83 -7.53
C GLY A 142 -20.14 0.65 -8.42
N GLN A 143 -20.61 -0.58 -8.65
CA GLN A 143 -21.82 -0.82 -9.44
C GLN A 143 -23.07 -0.43 -8.65
N GLN A 144 -23.96 0.33 -9.28
CA GLN A 144 -25.19 0.80 -8.63
C GLN A 144 -26.27 -0.28 -8.47
N ARG A 145 -26.14 -1.43 -9.13
CA ARG A 145 -27.14 -2.49 -9.11
C ARG A 145 -27.43 -3.08 -7.74
N ALA A 146 -26.47 -3.03 -6.84
CA ALA A 146 -26.57 -3.59 -5.50
C ALA A 146 -27.05 -2.60 -4.42
N LEU A 147 -27.45 -1.39 -4.77
CA LEU A 147 -27.94 -0.39 -3.81
C LEU A 147 -29.19 -0.86 -3.04
N THR A 148 -29.99 -1.74 -3.65
CA THR A 148 -31.21 -2.32 -3.05
C THR A 148 -30.98 -3.66 -2.37
N SER A 149 -29.78 -4.22 -2.40
CA SER A 149 -29.47 -5.50 -1.76
C SER A 149 -29.52 -5.39 -0.24
N ASP A 150 -30.07 -6.42 0.41
CA ASP A 150 -30.16 -6.49 1.87
C ASP A 150 -28.83 -6.80 2.57
N GLY A 151 -27.82 -7.25 1.84
CA GLY A 151 -26.55 -7.68 2.43
C GLY A 151 -25.34 -7.49 1.51
N PHE A 152 -24.17 -7.78 2.07
CA PHE A 152 -22.86 -7.61 1.45
C PHE A 152 -22.40 -8.80 0.62
N SER A 153 -23.29 -9.72 0.26
CA SER A 153 -23.04 -10.72 -0.79
C SER A 153 -23.00 -10.11 -2.20
N GLU A 154 -23.36 -8.83 -2.33
CA GLU A 154 -23.29 -8.05 -3.56
C GLU A 154 -22.13 -7.04 -3.49
N ALA A 155 -21.30 -7.02 -4.52
CA ALA A 155 -20.08 -6.22 -4.56
C ALA A 155 -20.33 -4.71 -4.48
N GLY A 156 -21.41 -4.22 -5.08
CA GLY A 156 -21.80 -2.80 -5.08
C GLY A 156 -22.53 -2.34 -3.82
N LYS A 157 -22.76 -3.20 -2.83
CA LYS A 157 -23.38 -2.79 -1.57
C LYS A 157 -22.50 -1.79 -0.83
N LYS A 158 -23.06 -0.63 -0.51
CA LYS A 158 -22.34 0.46 0.12
C LYS A 158 -22.25 0.29 1.65
N ALA A 159 -21.03 0.37 2.20
CA ALA A 159 -20.75 0.56 3.60
C ALA A 159 -20.46 2.05 3.87
N GLU A 160 -21.38 2.77 4.49
CA GLU A 160 -21.25 4.22 4.74
C GLU A 160 -20.26 4.55 5.84
N HIS A 161 -19.97 3.59 6.71
CA HIS A 161 -19.06 3.68 7.85
C HIS A 161 -18.18 2.43 7.90
N PRO A 162 -17.04 2.48 8.59
CA PRO A 162 -16.21 1.29 8.78
C PRO A 162 -16.99 0.14 9.40
N LEU A 163 -17.07 -0.98 8.68
CA LEU A 163 -17.68 -2.23 9.13
C LEU A 163 -16.60 -3.31 9.23
N ARG A 164 -16.64 -4.11 10.30
CA ARG A 164 -15.70 -5.20 10.51
C ARG A 164 -16.18 -6.47 9.79
N LEU A 165 -15.31 -7.15 9.09
CA LEU A 165 -15.60 -8.48 8.54
C LEU A 165 -15.44 -9.54 9.64
N HIS A 166 -16.46 -10.40 9.80
CA HIS A 166 -16.37 -11.57 10.68
C HIS A 166 -15.76 -12.74 9.91
N LEU A 167 -14.44 -12.88 10.02
CA LEU A 167 -13.67 -13.94 9.35
C LEU A 167 -13.25 -15.01 10.35
N PRO A 168 -13.11 -16.29 9.93
CA PRO A 168 -12.77 -17.41 10.82
C PRO A 168 -11.32 -17.38 11.31
N VAL A 169 -10.46 -16.57 10.68
CA VAL A 169 -9.02 -16.48 10.95
C VAL A 169 -8.56 -15.02 10.91
N SER A 170 -7.47 -14.71 11.59
CA SER A 170 -6.86 -13.39 11.55
C SER A 170 -6.03 -13.20 10.27
N MET A 171 -6.08 -11.99 9.69
CA MET A 171 -5.37 -11.64 8.49
C MET A 171 -4.02 -10.98 8.80
N ARG A 172 -3.03 -11.16 7.90
CA ARG A 172 -1.66 -10.61 8.01
C ARG A 172 -1.40 -9.48 7.04
N SER A 173 -2.02 -9.53 5.87
CA SER A 173 -1.87 -8.52 4.83
C SER A 173 -3.17 -8.34 4.07
N ILE A 174 -3.29 -7.24 3.32
CA ILE A 174 -4.39 -6.99 2.40
C ILE A 174 -3.87 -6.20 1.22
N SER A 175 -4.29 -6.58 0.02
CA SER A 175 -4.07 -5.85 -1.22
C SER A 175 -5.42 -5.61 -1.89
N CYS A 176 -5.58 -4.46 -2.51
CA CYS A 176 -6.81 -4.05 -3.18
C CYS A 176 -6.54 -3.69 -4.63
N GLY A 177 -7.33 -4.28 -5.51
CA GLY A 177 -7.43 -3.87 -6.89
C GLY A 177 -8.57 -2.87 -7.13
N ARG A 178 -9.01 -2.78 -8.38
CA ARG A 178 -10.13 -1.89 -8.74
C ARG A 178 -11.48 -2.43 -8.28
N LEU A 179 -11.71 -3.74 -8.42
CA LEU A 179 -13.01 -4.40 -8.30
C LEU A 179 -13.07 -5.43 -7.16
N HIS A 180 -11.95 -5.72 -6.54
CA HIS A 180 -11.81 -6.80 -5.55
C HIS A 180 -10.64 -6.56 -4.62
N ALA A 181 -10.51 -7.42 -3.62
CA ALA A 181 -9.36 -7.44 -2.71
C ALA A 181 -8.88 -8.88 -2.48
N ALA A 182 -7.63 -9.03 -2.08
CA ALA A 182 -7.05 -10.28 -1.62
C ALA A 182 -6.28 -10.06 -0.31
N SER A 183 -6.17 -11.12 0.49
CA SER A 183 -5.51 -11.09 1.79
C SER A 183 -4.76 -12.39 2.03
N MET A 184 -3.71 -12.36 2.83
CA MET A 184 -3.13 -13.56 3.44
C MET A 184 -3.54 -13.63 4.90
N ASP A 185 -3.90 -14.82 5.36
CA ASP A 185 -4.20 -15.06 6.76
C ASP A 185 -2.94 -15.41 7.58
N SER A 186 -3.13 -15.60 8.88
CA SER A 186 -2.05 -15.96 9.81
C SER A 186 -1.42 -17.33 9.56
N GLN A 187 -2.07 -18.17 8.75
CA GLN A 187 -1.62 -19.50 8.36
C GLN A 187 -0.98 -19.55 6.95
N GLY A 188 -0.95 -18.38 6.25
CA GLY A 188 -0.40 -18.26 4.90
C GLY A 188 -1.37 -18.61 3.77
N TYR A 189 -2.66 -18.80 4.06
CA TYR A 189 -3.65 -19.03 3.01
C TYR A 189 -4.10 -17.72 2.35
N VAL A 190 -4.42 -17.82 1.07
CA VAL A 190 -4.88 -16.70 0.25
C VAL A 190 -6.40 -16.62 0.27
N TRP A 191 -6.90 -15.46 0.67
CA TRP A 191 -8.33 -15.11 0.68
C TRP A 191 -8.64 -14.10 -0.41
N ASN A 192 -9.83 -14.21 -1.01
CA ASN A 192 -10.32 -13.32 -2.05
C ASN A 192 -11.67 -12.72 -1.67
N PHE A 193 -11.86 -11.45 -1.96
CA PHE A 193 -13.05 -10.66 -1.67
C PHE A 193 -13.56 -10.03 -2.97
N ILE A 194 -14.49 -10.68 -3.65
CA ILE A 194 -15.24 -10.11 -4.78
C ILE A 194 -16.54 -9.45 -4.30
N ASN A 195 -16.93 -9.75 -3.11
CA ASN A 195 -17.91 -9.07 -2.25
C ASN A 195 -17.49 -9.30 -0.78
N TRP A 196 -18.02 -8.50 0.14
CA TRP A 196 -17.60 -8.61 1.54
C TRP A 196 -18.34 -9.67 2.35
N GLY A 197 -19.51 -10.11 1.86
CA GLY A 197 -20.34 -11.10 2.56
C GLY A 197 -19.95 -12.55 2.33
N ARG A 198 -19.32 -12.86 1.20
CA ARG A 198 -18.95 -14.23 0.80
C ARG A 198 -17.49 -14.32 0.35
N PRO A 199 -16.53 -14.05 1.24
CA PRO A 199 -15.11 -14.22 0.91
C PRO A 199 -14.79 -15.70 0.69
N PHE A 200 -13.82 -15.99 -0.17
CA PHE A 200 -13.39 -17.36 -0.38
C PHE A 200 -11.88 -17.54 -0.20
N ARG A 201 -11.52 -18.71 0.29
CA ARG A 201 -10.14 -19.17 0.39
C ARG A 201 -9.77 -19.97 -0.85
N LEU A 202 -8.70 -19.56 -1.53
CA LEU A 202 -8.15 -20.32 -2.66
C LEU A 202 -7.36 -21.50 -2.11
N THR A 203 -7.78 -22.71 -2.45
CA THR A 203 -7.10 -23.95 -2.05
C THR A 203 -6.42 -24.55 -3.27
N SER A 204 -5.10 -24.50 -3.30
CA SER A 204 -4.27 -25.08 -4.36
C SER A 204 -3.03 -25.74 -3.75
N PRO A 205 -2.69 -26.97 -4.19
CA PRO A 205 -1.42 -27.59 -3.80
C PRO A 205 -0.20 -26.72 -4.14
N ARG A 206 -0.27 -25.92 -5.23
CA ARG A 206 0.82 -25.03 -5.67
C ARG A 206 1.09 -23.89 -4.69
N LEU A 207 0.11 -23.50 -3.87
CA LEU A 207 0.23 -22.45 -2.86
C LEU A 207 0.40 -22.99 -1.44
N LYS A 208 0.53 -24.32 -1.27
CA LYS A 208 0.61 -24.97 0.05
C LYS A 208 1.86 -25.84 0.25
N ALA A 209 2.74 -25.91 -0.74
CA ALA A 209 3.94 -26.71 -0.62
C ALA A 209 4.83 -26.17 0.52
N PHE A 210 5.45 -27.06 1.28
CA PHE A 210 6.29 -26.70 2.44
C PHE A 210 7.44 -25.77 2.04
N ASP A 211 8.00 -25.99 0.87
CA ASP A 211 9.11 -25.26 0.27
C ASP A 211 8.68 -24.10 -0.65
N CYS A 212 7.38 -24.01 -0.99
CA CYS A 212 6.83 -22.98 -1.87
C CYS A 212 5.50 -22.46 -1.31
N HIS A 213 5.55 -21.36 -0.57
CA HIS A 213 4.38 -20.73 0.05
C HIS A 213 4.31 -19.23 -0.28
N PRO A 214 3.11 -18.63 -0.34
CA PRO A 214 2.93 -17.21 -0.60
C PRO A 214 3.58 -16.33 0.48
N ILE A 215 4.27 -15.29 0.04
CA ILE A 215 4.84 -14.23 0.89
C ILE A 215 4.22 -12.86 0.61
N GLN A 216 3.62 -12.69 -0.57
CA GLN A 216 2.93 -11.46 -0.97
C GLN A 216 1.72 -11.82 -1.83
N VAL A 217 0.62 -11.08 -1.68
CA VAL A 217 -0.52 -11.08 -2.59
C VAL A 217 -0.73 -9.67 -3.13
N GLU A 218 -1.05 -9.57 -4.42
CA GLU A 218 -1.31 -8.32 -5.10
C GLU A 218 -2.54 -8.42 -6.00
N CYS A 219 -3.32 -7.34 -6.03
CA CYS A 219 -4.48 -7.19 -6.90
C CYS A 219 -4.21 -6.15 -7.98
N GLY A 220 -4.36 -6.55 -9.24
CA GLY A 220 -4.45 -5.63 -10.36
C GLY A 220 -5.89 -5.11 -10.55
N TRP A 221 -6.23 -4.68 -11.78
CA TRP A 221 -7.58 -4.18 -12.05
C TRP A 221 -8.65 -5.27 -11.84
N ASN A 222 -8.50 -6.42 -12.49
CA ASN A 222 -9.45 -7.53 -12.52
C ASN A 222 -8.80 -8.91 -12.30
N PHE A 223 -7.52 -8.94 -11.92
CA PHE A 223 -6.78 -10.16 -11.61
C PHE A 223 -6.10 -10.03 -10.24
N SER A 224 -5.76 -11.15 -9.66
CA SER A 224 -4.94 -11.24 -8.44
C SER A 224 -3.70 -12.09 -8.71
N SER A 225 -2.71 -11.90 -7.87
CA SER A 225 -1.45 -12.63 -7.95
C SER A 225 -0.88 -12.94 -6.57
N ALA A 226 -0.04 -13.97 -6.50
CA ALA A 226 0.75 -14.32 -5.35
C ALA A 226 2.21 -14.51 -5.74
N LEU A 227 3.11 -13.94 -4.96
CA LEU A 227 4.54 -14.21 -5.01
C LEU A 227 4.88 -15.18 -3.89
N THR A 228 5.69 -16.20 -4.21
CA THR A 228 6.15 -17.19 -3.25
C THR A 228 7.56 -16.87 -2.72
N ASN A 229 7.94 -17.54 -1.64
CA ASN A 229 9.28 -17.45 -1.06
C ASN A 229 10.40 -17.92 -2.02
N THR A 230 10.06 -18.76 -3.01
CA THR A 230 10.99 -19.21 -4.08
C THR A 230 11.18 -18.16 -5.18
N GLY A 231 10.29 -17.19 -5.28
CA GLY A 231 10.27 -16.16 -6.33
C GLY A 231 9.34 -16.50 -7.49
N ASP A 232 8.57 -17.60 -7.38
CA ASP A 232 7.55 -17.96 -8.37
C ASP A 232 6.31 -17.08 -8.20
N ILE A 233 5.66 -16.76 -9.32
CA ILE A 233 4.48 -15.90 -9.35
C ILE A 233 3.32 -16.68 -9.94
N PHE A 234 2.19 -16.66 -9.22
CA PHE A 234 0.93 -17.25 -9.63
C PHE A 234 -0.12 -16.16 -9.83
N VAL A 235 -0.98 -16.29 -10.87
CA VAL A 235 -2.04 -15.33 -11.20
C VAL A 235 -3.38 -16.04 -11.40
N TRP A 236 -4.49 -15.32 -11.11
CA TRP A 236 -5.86 -15.81 -11.32
C TRP A 236 -6.82 -14.65 -11.57
N TRP A 237 -7.99 -14.94 -12.19
CA TRP A 237 -8.97 -13.96 -12.63
C TRP A 237 -10.36 -14.24 -12.01
N PRO A 238 -10.72 -13.57 -10.90
CA PRO A 238 -12.01 -13.83 -10.22
C PRO A 238 -13.26 -13.51 -11.04
N PHE A 239 -13.13 -12.68 -12.09
CA PHE A 239 -14.26 -12.16 -12.87
C PHE A 239 -14.38 -12.76 -14.26
N SER A 240 -13.50 -13.66 -14.65
CA SER A 240 -13.50 -14.25 -16.00
C SER A 240 -12.92 -15.65 -16.00
N GLY A 241 -13.04 -16.32 -17.17
CA GLY A 241 -12.45 -17.65 -17.38
C GLY A 241 -13.07 -18.74 -16.51
N SER A 242 -12.23 -19.69 -16.13
CA SER A 242 -12.62 -20.87 -15.35
C SER A 242 -13.04 -20.48 -13.93
N MET A 243 -12.28 -19.60 -13.30
CA MET A 243 -12.55 -19.14 -11.92
C MET A 243 -13.86 -18.37 -11.83
N GLY A 244 -14.10 -17.43 -12.75
CA GLY A 244 -15.34 -16.64 -12.76
C GLY A 244 -16.59 -17.51 -12.82
N ARG A 245 -16.59 -18.55 -13.66
CA ARG A 245 -17.71 -19.51 -13.76
C ARG A 245 -17.95 -20.27 -12.46
N LEU A 246 -16.90 -20.82 -11.84
CA LEU A 246 -17.01 -21.54 -10.57
C LEU A 246 -17.55 -20.66 -9.45
N ILE A 247 -17.13 -19.40 -9.42
CA ILE A 247 -17.62 -18.40 -8.46
C ILE A 247 -19.11 -18.10 -8.68
N GLU A 248 -19.54 -17.91 -9.94
CA GLU A 248 -20.95 -17.69 -10.29
C GLU A 248 -21.83 -18.87 -9.89
N GLU A 249 -21.43 -20.09 -10.26
CA GLU A 249 -22.13 -21.34 -9.89
C GLU A 249 -22.27 -21.46 -8.37
N ARG A 250 -21.20 -21.20 -7.62
CA ARG A 250 -21.23 -21.25 -6.16
C ARG A 250 -22.13 -20.19 -5.54
N ASN A 251 -22.06 -18.95 -6.02
CA ASN A 251 -22.93 -17.88 -5.55
C ASN A 251 -24.42 -18.18 -5.81
N SER A 252 -24.75 -18.74 -6.98
CA SER A 252 -26.12 -19.18 -7.31
C SER A 252 -26.59 -20.26 -6.34
N ALA A 253 -25.79 -21.30 -6.11
CA ALA A 253 -26.12 -22.36 -5.16
C ALA A 253 -26.32 -21.85 -3.73
N MET A 254 -25.50 -20.89 -3.27
CA MET A 254 -25.66 -20.25 -1.96
C MET A 254 -26.96 -19.40 -1.88
N ASN A 255 -27.34 -18.73 -2.97
CA ASN A 255 -28.61 -17.99 -3.03
C ASN A 255 -29.81 -18.95 -2.95
N ASP A 256 -29.78 -20.05 -3.70
CA ASP A 256 -30.85 -21.07 -3.73
C ASP A 256 -31.00 -21.79 -2.36
N ALA A 257 -29.89 -21.99 -1.67
CA ALA A 257 -29.88 -22.54 -0.31
C ALA A 257 -30.39 -21.57 0.76
N GLY A 258 -30.65 -20.31 0.39
CA GLY A 258 -31.12 -19.28 1.34
C GLY A 258 -30.06 -18.83 2.32
N ASP A 259 -28.78 -18.98 1.99
CA ASP A 259 -27.65 -18.56 2.82
C ASP A 259 -27.75 -17.07 3.18
N LYS A 260 -27.32 -16.74 4.39
CA LYS A 260 -27.33 -15.35 4.87
C LYS A 260 -26.52 -14.47 3.92
N LYS A 261 -27.08 -13.34 3.52
CA LYS A 261 -26.53 -12.43 2.51
C LYS A 261 -25.43 -11.50 3.06
N GLY A 262 -24.63 -11.94 4.03
CA GLY A 262 -23.62 -11.07 4.66
C GLY A 262 -24.27 -9.86 5.33
N LEU A 263 -25.22 -10.07 6.24
CA LEU A 263 -25.94 -9.01 6.94
C LEU A 263 -25.05 -8.32 7.96
N VAL A 264 -25.34 -7.04 8.25
CA VAL A 264 -24.67 -6.28 9.29
C VAL A 264 -25.39 -6.46 10.61
N SER A 265 -24.66 -6.82 11.64
CA SER A 265 -25.14 -6.84 13.02
C SER A 265 -25.20 -5.42 13.62
N SER A 266 -25.91 -5.26 14.73
CA SER A 266 -26.07 -3.97 15.42
C SER A 266 -24.77 -3.33 15.89
N ASP A 267 -23.72 -4.12 16.05
CA ASP A 267 -22.37 -3.68 16.43
C ASP A 267 -21.44 -3.38 15.24
N GLY A 268 -21.98 -3.30 14.01
CA GLY A 268 -21.23 -2.92 12.82
C GLY A 268 -20.34 -4.03 12.26
N VAL A 269 -20.77 -5.30 12.41
CA VAL A 269 -20.04 -6.46 11.92
C VAL A 269 -20.77 -7.10 10.74
N ILE A 270 -20.10 -7.28 9.62
CA ILE A 270 -20.61 -8.06 8.49
C ILE A 270 -20.43 -9.55 8.81
N THR A 271 -21.53 -10.28 8.92
CA THR A 271 -21.52 -11.74 9.11
C THR A 271 -21.16 -12.40 7.79
N CYS A 272 -19.88 -12.68 7.58
CA CYS A 272 -19.40 -13.34 6.37
C CYS A 272 -19.83 -14.81 6.33
N VAL A 273 -20.07 -15.32 5.12
CA VAL A 273 -20.29 -16.74 4.79
C VAL A 273 -19.09 -17.21 3.97
N PRO A 274 -17.96 -17.55 4.62
CA PRO A 274 -16.75 -17.94 3.93
C PRO A 274 -16.90 -19.33 3.28
N TRP A 275 -16.19 -19.54 2.16
CA TRP A 275 -16.15 -20.80 1.45
C TRP A 275 -14.78 -21.08 0.83
N GLU A 276 -14.59 -22.25 0.24
CA GLU A 276 -13.33 -22.67 -0.37
C GLU A 276 -13.51 -22.89 -1.87
N LEU A 277 -12.52 -22.41 -2.63
CA LEU A 277 -12.40 -22.66 -4.06
C LEU A 277 -11.16 -23.49 -4.32
N ASP A 278 -11.34 -24.75 -4.72
CA ASP A 278 -10.25 -25.63 -5.10
C ASP A 278 -9.94 -25.42 -6.60
N MET A 279 -8.87 -24.70 -6.87
CA MET A 279 -8.43 -24.37 -8.22
C MET A 279 -6.95 -23.98 -8.22
N ASP A 280 -6.20 -24.49 -9.19
CA ASP A 280 -4.81 -24.09 -9.40
C ASP A 280 -4.74 -22.74 -10.13
N PRO A 281 -4.00 -21.76 -9.58
CA PRO A 281 -3.68 -20.54 -10.28
C PRO A 281 -2.67 -20.81 -11.41
N VAL A 282 -2.59 -19.88 -12.37
CA VAL A 282 -1.67 -19.96 -13.51
C VAL A 282 -0.29 -19.48 -13.07
N ALA A 283 0.74 -20.30 -13.28
CA ALA A 283 2.12 -19.89 -13.05
C ALA A 283 2.64 -18.99 -14.17
N LEU A 284 3.27 -17.88 -13.84
CA LEU A 284 3.99 -17.08 -14.83
C LEU A 284 5.31 -17.75 -15.23
N PRO A 285 5.83 -17.48 -16.44
CA PRO A 285 7.09 -18.05 -16.89
C PRO A 285 8.26 -17.57 -16.04
N SER A 286 9.33 -18.37 -15.99
CA SER A 286 10.59 -18.00 -15.33
C SER A 286 11.17 -16.70 -15.91
N LEU A 287 11.99 -16.01 -15.11
CA LEU A 287 12.69 -14.81 -15.55
C LEU A 287 13.64 -15.10 -16.72
N PRO A 288 13.78 -14.18 -17.69
CA PRO A 288 14.81 -14.27 -18.71
C PRO A 288 16.21 -14.11 -18.09
N PRO A 289 17.27 -14.44 -18.83
CA PRO A 289 18.62 -14.08 -18.41
C PRO A 289 18.75 -12.58 -18.17
N LEU A 290 19.32 -12.19 -17.03
CA LEU A 290 19.45 -10.79 -16.61
C LEU A 290 20.92 -10.39 -16.53
N PRO A 291 21.27 -9.13 -16.85
CA PRO A 291 22.65 -8.63 -16.76
C PRO A 291 23.11 -8.52 -15.29
N VAL A 292 24.39 -8.49 -15.07
CA VAL A 292 24.97 -8.14 -13.78
C VAL A 292 24.83 -6.62 -13.57
N LEU A 293 24.20 -6.20 -12.48
CA LEU A 293 24.08 -4.78 -12.15
C LEU A 293 25.30 -4.31 -11.33
N ASN A 294 25.86 -3.16 -11.68
CA ASN A 294 26.87 -2.46 -10.90
C ASN A 294 26.20 -1.74 -9.71
N THR A 295 25.71 -2.53 -8.76
CA THR A 295 25.23 -2.05 -7.48
C THR A 295 26.37 -2.11 -6.46
N SER A 296 26.29 -1.51 -5.30
CA SER A 296 27.38 -1.39 -4.30
C SER A 296 28.27 -2.64 -4.13
N PRO A 297 29.53 -2.49 -3.72
CA PRO A 297 30.54 -3.57 -3.60
C PRO A 297 30.16 -4.71 -2.63
N GLU A 298 29.16 -4.54 -1.80
CA GLU A 298 28.66 -5.55 -0.84
C GLU A 298 27.68 -6.57 -1.45
N ASN A 299 27.47 -6.57 -2.76
CA ASN A 299 26.59 -7.56 -3.39
C ASN A 299 27.22 -8.95 -3.32
N ASN A 300 26.62 -9.80 -2.51
CA ASN A 300 26.91 -11.22 -2.47
C ASN A 300 26.69 -11.82 -3.87
N ILE A 301 27.77 -12.05 -4.61
CA ILE A 301 27.74 -12.52 -6.01
C ILE A 301 27.00 -13.86 -6.09
N ASP A 302 27.05 -14.67 -5.02
CA ASP A 302 26.50 -16.01 -4.95
C ASP A 302 24.98 -16.07 -4.65
N GLU A 303 24.35 -14.94 -4.31
CA GLU A 303 22.90 -14.95 -4.07
C GLU A 303 22.11 -15.10 -5.36
N PRO A 304 21.22 -16.10 -5.48
CA PRO A 304 20.44 -16.33 -6.70
C PRO A 304 19.50 -15.14 -6.99
N ILE A 305 19.37 -14.84 -8.29
CA ILE A 305 18.42 -13.83 -8.77
C ILE A 305 17.01 -14.43 -8.67
N LYS A 306 16.19 -13.90 -7.78
CA LYS A 306 14.77 -14.25 -7.66
C LYS A 306 13.91 -13.01 -7.47
N VAL A 307 12.62 -13.11 -7.80
CA VAL A 307 11.66 -12.06 -7.50
C VAL A 307 11.43 -11.97 -5.99
N ILE A 308 11.45 -10.75 -5.45
CA ILE A 308 11.23 -10.46 -4.03
C ILE A 308 10.03 -9.54 -3.77
N GLN A 309 9.53 -8.88 -4.79
CA GLN A 309 8.35 -8.04 -4.72
C GLN A 309 7.64 -7.98 -6.07
N ILE A 310 6.32 -7.91 -6.05
CA ILE A 310 5.48 -7.65 -7.21
C ILE A 310 4.56 -6.46 -6.93
N ALA A 311 4.16 -5.76 -8.00
CA ALA A 311 3.16 -4.70 -7.94
C ALA A 311 2.28 -4.79 -9.19
N SER A 312 0.98 -4.94 -9.00
CA SER A 312 0.01 -5.21 -10.06
C SER A 312 -0.82 -3.96 -10.41
N TYR A 313 -1.15 -3.80 -11.69
CA TYR A 313 -1.95 -2.69 -12.18
C TYR A 313 -2.79 -3.14 -13.40
N ASP A 314 -3.31 -2.23 -14.23
CA ASP A 314 -4.25 -2.58 -15.29
C ASP A 314 -3.62 -3.51 -16.35
N GLY A 315 -3.98 -4.79 -16.32
CA GLY A 315 -3.48 -5.83 -17.23
C GLY A 315 -1.97 -6.11 -17.20
N HIS A 316 -1.25 -5.56 -16.20
CA HIS A 316 0.21 -5.63 -16.12
C HIS A 316 0.71 -5.87 -14.69
N MET A 317 1.97 -6.27 -14.60
CA MET A 317 2.70 -6.44 -13.34
C MET A 317 4.14 -5.93 -13.47
N ILE A 318 4.66 -5.32 -12.42
CA ILE A 318 6.08 -5.05 -12.24
C ILE A 318 6.63 -6.03 -11.21
N ALA A 319 7.82 -6.57 -11.48
CA ALA A 319 8.56 -7.42 -10.56
C ALA A 319 9.93 -6.81 -10.23
N LEU A 320 10.33 -6.94 -8.98
CA LEU A 320 11.63 -6.54 -8.45
C LEU A 320 12.40 -7.77 -8.00
N THR A 321 13.68 -7.86 -8.39
CA THR A 321 14.54 -8.98 -8.00
C THR A 321 15.45 -8.63 -6.82
N THR A 322 16.04 -9.66 -6.21
CA THR A 322 17.07 -9.55 -5.13
C THR A 322 18.22 -8.60 -5.51
N LYS A 323 18.58 -8.52 -6.79
CA LYS A 323 19.68 -7.68 -7.28
C LYS A 323 19.25 -6.26 -7.66
N GLY A 324 17.94 -5.97 -7.70
CA GLY A 324 17.40 -4.66 -8.06
C GLY A 324 16.97 -4.52 -9.52
N HIS A 325 16.87 -5.63 -10.27
CA HIS A 325 16.27 -5.59 -11.61
C HIS A 325 14.78 -5.30 -11.52
N VAL A 326 14.31 -4.41 -12.37
CA VAL A 326 12.88 -4.11 -12.57
C VAL A 326 12.46 -4.74 -13.89
N LEU A 327 11.39 -5.54 -13.83
CA LEU A 327 10.83 -6.21 -15.01
C LEU A 327 9.34 -5.92 -15.09
N LYS A 328 8.80 -5.86 -16.30
CA LYS A 328 7.39 -5.71 -16.61
C LYS A 328 6.85 -6.98 -17.24
N PHE A 329 5.63 -7.39 -16.86
CA PHE A 329 4.88 -8.45 -17.51
C PHE A 329 3.51 -7.91 -17.92
N GLY A 330 3.15 -8.08 -19.17
CA GLY A 330 1.85 -7.66 -19.71
C GLY A 330 0.91 -8.85 -19.99
N SER A 331 -0.22 -8.56 -20.65
CA SER A 331 -1.23 -9.55 -21.05
C SER A 331 -1.88 -10.30 -19.87
N LEU A 332 -2.18 -9.55 -18.80
CA LEU A 332 -2.88 -10.08 -17.61
C LEU A 332 -4.38 -9.71 -17.58
N GLU A 333 -4.97 -9.31 -18.69
CA GLU A 333 -6.39 -8.92 -18.78
C GLU A 333 -7.34 -10.09 -18.52
N ASN A 334 -6.94 -11.31 -18.89
CA ASN A 334 -7.72 -12.52 -18.68
C ASN A 334 -6.86 -13.80 -18.80
N GLU A 335 -7.45 -14.95 -18.43
CA GLU A 335 -6.80 -16.27 -18.42
C GLU A 335 -6.21 -16.69 -19.77
N THR A 336 -6.79 -16.29 -20.89
CA THR A 336 -6.31 -16.65 -22.23
C THR A 336 -5.21 -15.71 -22.74
N ALA A 337 -5.23 -14.47 -22.31
CA ALA A 337 -4.23 -13.47 -22.71
C ALA A 337 -2.84 -13.76 -22.15
N VAL A 338 -2.76 -14.31 -20.94
CA VAL A 338 -1.49 -14.55 -20.22
C VAL A 338 -0.50 -15.42 -20.99
N ALA A 339 -0.98 -16.33 -21.84
CA ALA A 339 -0.13 -17.19 -22.66
C ALA A 339 0.73 -16.39 -23.69
N ARG A 340 0.36 -15.16 -24.00
CA ARG A 340 1.12 -14.24 -24.88
C ARG A 340 2.07 -13.33 -24.09
N GLY A 341 1.89 -13.28 -22.77
CA GLY A 341 2.70 -12.44 -21.89
C GLY A 341 4.16 -12.92 -21.83
N ARG A 342 5.05 -11.97 -21.64
CA ARG A 342 6.48 -12.22 -21.43
C ARG A 342 7.08 -11.19 -20.49
N TRP A 343 8.14 -11.55 -19.82
CA TRP A 343 8.93 -10.62 -19.03
C TRP A 343 9.76 -9.71 -19.94
N GLU A 344 9.66 -8.42 -19.69
CA GLU A 344 10.47 -7.38 -20.32
C GLU A 344 11.35 -6.75 -19.24
N TYR A 345 12.67 -6.90 -19.36
CA TYR A 345 13.61 -6.23 -18.50
C TYR A 345 13.66 -4.73 -18.82
N LEU A 346 13.64 -3.87 -17.80
CA LEU A 346 13.64 -2.42 -17.93
C LEU A 346 15.00 -1.83 -17.51
N PRO A 347 15.98 -1.72 -18.42
CA PRO A 347 17.34 -1.29 -18.08
C PRO A 347 17.40 0.15 -17.56
N ARG A 348 16.55 1.06 -18.08
CA ARG A 348 16.49 2.45 -17.64
C ARG A 348 15.83 2.64 -16.26
N TYR A 349 15.31 1.57 -15.69
CA TYR A 349 14.77 1.52 -14.31
C TYR A 349 15.66 0.69 -13.38
N SER A 350 16.74 0.11 -13.88
CA SER A 350 17.58 -0.85 -13.13
C SER A 350 19.06 -0.48 -13.12
N GLU A 351 19.57 0.09 -14.23
CA GLU A 351 21.00 0.33 -14.44
C GLU A 351 21.35 1.79 -14.14
N VAL A 352 22.21 2.02 -13.16
CA VAL A 352 22.59 3.38 -12.72
C VAL A 352 23.20 4.21 -13.86
N GLU A 353 23.97 3.58 -14.74
CA GLU A 353 24.62 4.28 -15.86
C GLU A 353 23.61 4.83 -16.87
N ARG A 354 22.48 4.14 -17.06
CA ARG A 354 21.41 4.61 -17.92
C ARG A 354 20.58 5.71 -17.24
N VAL A 355 20.31 5.58 -15.94
CA VAL A 355 19.59 6.61 -15.19
C VAL A 355 20.37 7.92 -15.16
N ARG A 356 21.70 7.89 -15.02
CA ARG A 356 22.55 9.08 -15.03
C ARG A 356 22.49 9.87 -16.35
N GLN A 357 22.17 9.21 -17.47
CA GLN A 357 22.06 9.85 -18.79
C GLN A 357 20.79 10.66 -18.96
N HIS A 358 19.83 10.53 -18.04
CA HIS A 358 18.58 11.28 -18.10
C HIS A 358 18.81 12.79 -17.92
N ASP A 359 18.07 13.62 -18.67
CA ASP A 359 18.23 15.07 -18.71
C ASP A 359 18.15 15.73 -17.32
N THR A 360 17.34 15.19 -16.41
CA THR A 360 17.24 15.66 -15.02
C THR A 360 18.59 15.68 -14.29
N PHE A 361 19.53 14.80 -14.67
CA PHE A 361 20.83 14.65 -14.04
C PHE A 361 21.98 15.19 -14.90
N SER A 362 21.71 15.79 -16.05
CA SER A 362 22.73 16.27 -16.96
C SER A 362 23.50 17.46 -16.37
N SER A 363 24.84 17.44 -16.52
CA SER A 363 25.74 18.48 -15.99
C SER A 363 25.52 19.88 -16.62
N ALA A 364 24.79 19.98 -17.72
CA ALA A 364 24.53 21.25 -18.44
C ALA A 364 23.29 22.01 -17.98
N GLY A 365 22.65 21.63 -16.87
CA GLY A 365 21.43 22.26 -16.37
C GLY A 365 20.49 21.32 -15.64
N GLY A 366 20.97 20.15 -15.24
CA GLY A 366 20.19 19.16 -14.49
C GLY A 366 19.69 19.75 -13.17
N SER A 367 18.45 19.42 -12.83
CA SER A 367 17.77 19.94 -11.63
C SER A 367 17.96 19.05 -10.40
N ALA A 368 18.66 17.92 -10.52
CA ALA A 368 18.98 17.00 -9.42
C ALA A 368 20.38 16.41 -9.57
N GLU A 369 20.98 16.03 -8.44
CA GLU A 369 22.29 15.36 -8.41
C GLU A 369 22.15 13.90 -8.89
N PRO A 370 23.03 13.44 -9.82
CA PRO A 370 22.99 12.06 -10.31
C PRO A 370 23.37 11.06 -9.22
N PRO A 371 22.75 9.87 -9.19
CA PRO A 371 23.10 8.86 -8.20
C PRO A 371 24.52 8.31 -8.43
N ALA A 372 25.33 8.24 -7.37
CA ALA A 372 26.65 7.60 -7.43
C ALA A 372 26.53 6.07 -7.57
N THR A 373 25.57 5.48 -6.89
CA THR A 373 25.18 4.07 -6.96
C THR A 373 23.65 3.98 -6.94
N MET A 374 23.09 2.90 -7.46
CA MET A 374 21.66 2.69 -7.44
C MET A 374 21.35 1.21 -7.28
N LYS A 375 20.48 0.89 -6.35
CA LYS A 375 19.79 -0.40 -6.27
C LYS A 375 18.32 -0.12 -6.00
N ILE A 376 17.45 -0.52 -6.92
CA ILE A 376 16.00 -0.44 -6.65
C ILE A 376 15.67 -1.42 -5.54
N THR A 377 14.98 -0.92 -4.53
CA THR A 377 14.65 -1.66 -3.30
C THR A 377 13.15 -1.79 -3.07
N TYR A 378 12.35 -1.06 -3.85
CA TYR A 378 10.90 -1.11 -3.74
C TYR A 378 10.20 -0.72 -5.04
N ILE A 379 9.01 -1.28 -5.26
CA ILE A 379 8.14 -0.95 -6.39
C ILE A 379 6.70 -0.75 -5.89
N SER A 380 5.95 0.08 -6.59
CA SER A 380 4.50 0.23 -6.40
C SER A 380 3.83 0.44 -7.77
N ALA A 381 2.57 0.04 -7.89
CA ALA A 381 1.81 0.23 -9.12
C ALA A 381 0.32 0.40 -8.82
N HIS A 382 -0.37 1.16 -9.64
CA HIS A 382 -1.82 1.32 -9.59
C HIS A 382 -2.34 1.89 -10.90
N PHE A 383 -3.54 1.49 -11.30
CA PHE A 383 -4.23 1.94 -12.50
C PHE A 383 -3.35 1.77 -13.74
N LYS A 384 -2.75 2.81 -14.28
CA LYS A 384 -1.92 2.80 -15.49
C LYS A 384 -0.45 3.17 -15.24
N ARG A 385 -0.03 3.26 -13.98
CA ARG A 385 1.32 3.72 -13.61
C ARG A 385 2.00 2.79 -12.63
N PHE A 386 3.33 2.81 -12.69
CA PHE A 386 4.18 2.17 -11.69
C PHE A 386 5.34 3.07 -11.28
N ILE A 387 5.90 2.77 -10.14
CA ILE A 387 7.06 3.48 -9.58
C ILE A 387 8.08 2.44 -9.15
N ALA A 388 9.35 2.69 -9.49
CA ALA A 388 10.49 1.95 -8.97
C ALA A 388 11.39 2.94 -8.23
N TYR A 389 11.79 2.62 -6.99
CA TYR A 389 12.59 3.54 -6.21
C TYR A 389 13.59 2.84 -5.29
N SER A 390 14.67 3.55 -5.01
CA SER A 390 15.66 3.21 -3.99
C SER A 390 15.42 4.03 -2.72
N THR A 391 15.94 3.55 -1.61
CA THR A 391 15.82 4.20 -0.31
C THR A 391 17.16 4.72 0.19
N GLY A 392 17.14 5.61 1.17
CA GLY A 392 18.32 6.24 1.74
C GLY A 392 18.51 7.69 1.33
N SER A 393 19.66 8.25 1.66
CA SER A 393 19.96 9.67 1.39
C SER A 393 20.11 9.99 -0.09
N SER A 394 20.57 9.04 -0.87
CA SER A 394 20.69 9.13 -2.35
C SER A 394 19.54 8.38 -3.02
N SER A 395 18.31 8.56 -2.54
CA SER A 395 17.14 7.87 -3.06
C SER A 395 16.72 8.40 -4.43
N ILE A 396 16.43 7.49 -5.34
CA ILE A 396 15.93 7.76 -6.69
C ILE A 396 14.51 7.26 -6.80
N VAL A 397 13.66 8.04 -7.46
CA VAL A 397 12.27 7.71 -7.77
C VAL A 397 12.05 7.80 -9.27
N LEU A 398 11.74 6.66 -9.89
CA LEU A 398 11.55 6.48 -11.33
C LEU A 398 10.10 6.09 -11.60
N MET A 399 9.40 6.85 -12.46
CA MET A 399 7.99 6.62 -12.78
C MET A 399 7.86 6.10 -14.21
N GLY A 400 7.00 5.08 -14.37
CA GLY A 400 6.61 4.52 -15.66
C GLY A 400 5.10 4.28 -15.75
N ASP A 401 4.65 3.76 -16.89
CA ASP A 401 3.24 3.49 -17.18
C ASP A 401 3.04 2.18 -17.96
N ILE A 402 1.81 1.94 -18.40
CA ILE A 402 1.46 0.74 -19.18
C ILE A 402 2.17 0.68 -20.54
N ASP A 403 2.55 1.81 -21.12
CA ASP A 403 3.20 1.91 -22.44
C ASP A 403 4.75 1.82 -22.32
N THR A 404 5.29 1.76 -21.09
CA THR A 404 6.73 1.65 -20.84
C THR A 404 7.29 0.37 -21.46
N THR A 405 8.34 0.54 -22.27
CA THR A 405 9.12 -0.51 -22.92
C THR A 405 10.58 -0.50 -22.40
N PRO A 406 11.42 -1.48 -22.75
CA PRO A 406 12.85 -1.47 -22.37
C PRO A 406 13.63 -0.22 -22.78
N ASP A 407 13.18 0.47 -23.84
CA ASP A 407 13.83 1.68 -24.36
C ASP A 407 13.22 2.98 -23.82
N SER A 408 12.12 2.90 -23.07
CA SER A 408 11.42 4.08 -22.54
C SER A 408 12.21 4.75 -21.43
N GLU A 409 12.32 6.11 -21.51
CA GLU A 409 12.86 6.92 -20.42
C GLU A 409 11.87 6.97 -19.24
N PRO A 410 12.33 6.82 -17.98
CA PRO A 410 11.49 7.06 -16.82
C PRO A 410 11.13 8.54 -16.71
N GLN A 411 9.92 8.83 -16.24
CA GLN A 411 9.60 10.16 -15.75
C GLN A 411 10.29 10.37 -14.39
N ILE A 412 11.09 11.41 -14.26
CA ILE A 412 11.81 11.75 -13.03
C ILE A 412 11.36 13.13 -12.55
N ILE A 413 10.81 13.18 -11.33
CA ILE A 413 10.43 14.43 -10.67
C ILE A 413 11.60 14.87 -9.78
N PRO A 414 12.30 16.00 -10.10
CA PRO A 414 13.50 16.42 -9.36
C PRO A 414 13.27 16.60 -7.86
N ALA A 415 12.11 17.12 -7.48
CA ALA A 415 11.74 17.37 -6.08
C ALA A 415 11.63 16.10 -5.21
N LEU A 416 11.53 14.90 -5.81
CA LEU A 416 11.50 13.62 -5.10
C LEU A 416 12.89 12.98 -4.97
N GLN A 417 13.88 13.44 -5.72
CA GLN A 417 15.20 12.84 -5.73
C GLN A 417 15.97 13.24 -4.46
N ASN A 418 16.69 12.28 -3.87
CA ASN A 418 17.51 12.49 -2.66
C ASN A 418 16.71 12.98 -1.42
N LYS A 419 15.42 12.61 -1.32
CA LYS A 419 14.50 13.01 -0.23
C LYS A 419 14.19 11.88 0.76
N SER A 420 14.91 10.78 0.71
CA SER A 420 14.63 9.59 1.55
C SER A 420 13.17 9.14 1.44
N VAL A 421 12.63 9.11 0.22
CA VAL A 421 11.28 8.59 -0.05
C VAL A 421 11.24 7.11 0.31
N ILE A 422 10.23 6.70 1.08
CA ILE A 422 10.02 5.31 1.52
C ILE A 422 8.72 4.71 1.02
N SER A 423 7.82 5.52 0.47
CA SER A 423 6.59 5.05 -0.15
C SER A 423 6.10 6.06 -1.17
N VAL A 424 5.64 5.59 -2.31
CA VAL A 424 4.89 6.36 -3.28
C VAL A 424 3.59 5.62 -3.56
N VAL A 425 2.46 6.28 -3.36
CA VAL A 425 1.13 5.73 -3.62
C VAL A 425 0.48 6.47 -4.78
N LEU A 426 -0.30 5.74 -5.54
CA LEU A 426 -0.89 6.17 -6.80
C LEU A 426 -2.41 6.10 -6.72
N GLY A 427 -3.09 7.22 -7.00
CA GLY A 427 -4.49 7.24 -7.39
C GLY A 427 -4.62 7.19 -8.92
N ASP A 428 -5.84 7.34 -9.45
CA ASP A 428 -6.05 7.34 -10.91
C ASP A 428 -5.34 8.53 -11.58
N TYR A 429 -5.37 9.72 -10.96
CA TYR A 429 -4.83 10.95 -11.52
C TYR A 429 -3.98 11.77 -10.55
N HIS A 430 -3.80 11.31 -9.32
CA HIS A 430 -2.99 11.96 -8.29
C HIS A 430 -2.02 10.97 -7.68
N GLN A 431 -0.97 11.47 -7.05
CA GLN A 431 0.06 10.67 -6.41
C GLN A 431 0.45 11.31 -5.08
N ALA A 432 1.01 10.50 -4.18
CA ALA A 432 1.59 11.00 -2.94
C ALA A 432 2.83 10.20 -2.54
N ALA A 433 3.79 10.89 -1.93
CA ALA A 433 5.03 10.30 -1.44
C ALA A 433 5.19 10.53 0.07
N VAL A 434 5.64 9.48 0.77
CA VAL A 434 6.00 9.53 2.20
C VAL A 434 7.51 9.43 2.33
N THR A 435 8.11 10.31 3.11
CA THR A 435 9.55 10.26 3.42
C THR A 435 9.83 9.48 4.70
N ALA A 436 11.07 9.09 4.91
CA ALA A 436 11.52 8.44 6.16
C ALA A 436 11.27 9.30 7.41
N ALA A 437 11.25 10.64 7.25
CA ALA A 437 10.94 11.60 8.30
C ALA A 437 9.44 11.72 8.63
N GLY A 438 8.57 11.04 7.86
CA GLY A 438 7.13 11.07 8.07
C GLY A 438 6.42 12.25 7.43
N ASN A 439 7.05 12.94 6.48
CA ASN A 439 6.38 13.96 5.67
C ASN A 439 5.61 13.29 4.54
N LEU A 440 4.40 13.78 4.27
CA LEU A 440 3.57 13.39 3.12
C LEU A 440 3.50 14.55 2.15
N SER A 441 3.80 14.32 0.87
CA SER A 441 3.63 15.29 -0.21
C SER A 441 2.76 14.70 -1.30
N SER A 442 1.93 15.51 -1.96
CA SER A 442 1.05 15.08 -3.05
C SER A 442 1.19 15.96 -4.29
N TRP A 443 0.87 15.39 -5.47
CA TRP A 443 0.87 16.06 -6.77
C TRP A 443 -0.08 15.38 -7.75
N GLY A 444 -0.30 16.02 -8.91
CA GLY A 444 -1.20 15.54 -9.95
C GLY A 444 -2.49 16.35 -10.04
N ALA A 445 -3.55 15.75 -10.56
CA ALA A 445 -4.85 16.37 -10.69
C ALA A 445 -5.55 16.52 -9.33
N TYR A 446 -6.43 17.50 -9.21
CA TYR A 446 -7.22 17.76 -8.00
C TYR A 446 -8.03 16.54 -7.54
N SER A 447 -8.57 15.77 -8.50
CA SER A 447 -9.25 14.48 -8.25
C SER A 447 -10.24 14.53 -7.08
N ASP A 448 -11.19 15.49 -7.15
CA ASP A 448 -12.21 15.67 -6.11
C ASP A 448 -11.62 15.84 -4.69
N GLY A 449 -10.53 16.59 -4.58
CA GLY A 449 -9.87 16.86 -3.29
C GLY A 449 -8.84 15.83 -2.85
N ALA A 450 -8.56 14.80 -3.65
CA ALA A 450 -7.65 13.72 -3.27
C ALA A 450 -6.18 14.13 -3.06
N LEU A 451 -5.79 15.34 -3.48
CA LEU A 451 -4.48 15.92 -3.16
C LEU A 451 -4.33 16.26 -1.66
N GLY A 452 -5.42 16.61 -0.97
CA GLY A 452 -5.36 16.90 0.46
C GLY A 452 -4.71 18.26 0.83
N LEU A 453 -4.59 19.18 -0.11
CA LEU A 453 -3.85 20.43 0.07
C LEU A 453 -4.68 21.56 0.71
N GLY A 454 -5.99 21.37 0.85
CA GLY A 454 -6.91 22.36 1.41
C GLY A 454 -8.09 22.65 0.49
N ASP A 455 -9.05 23.45 0.98
CA ASP A 455 -10.21 23.86 0.20
C ASP A 455 -9.77 24.85 -0.91
N PRO A 456 -9.88 24.49 -2.21
CA PRO A 456 -9.35 25.30 -3.31
C PRO A 456 -9.99 26.68 -3.41
N CYS A 457 -11.19 26.86 -2.86
CA CYS A 457 -11.85 28.15 -2.81
C CYS A 457 -11.40 29.05 -1.65
N GLN A 458 -10.69 28.48 -0.65
CA GLN A 458 -10.13 29.22 0.48
C GLN A 458 -8.63 29.48 0.33
N LEU A 459 -7.97 28.78 -0.59
CA LEU A 459 -6.57 29.01 -0.93
C LEU A 459 -6.45 30.23 -1.86
N GLU A 460 -5.32 30.92 -1.81
CA GLU A 460 -4.98 32.01 -2.71
C GLU A 460 -4.81 31.46 -4.14
N ALA A 461 -5.38 32.16 -5.13
CA ALA A 461 -5.30 31.77 -6.52
C ALA A 461 -3.83 31.66 -6.97
N GLY A 462 -3.49 30.61 -7.73
CA GLY A 462 -2.14 30.31 -8.18
C GLY A 462 -1.31 29.49 -7.18
N CYS A 463 -1.76 29.31 -5.93
CA CYS A 463 -1.10 28.39 -5.00
C CYS A 463 -1.36 26.91 -5.36
N PRO A 464 -0.47 25.96 -5.00
CA PRO A 464 -0.70 24.54 -5.22
C PRO A 464 -2.03 24.08 -4.58
N GLY A 465 -2.87 23.39 -5.37
CA GLY A 465 -4.19 22.92 -4.94
C GLY A 465 -5.32 23.96 -5.10
N ALA A 466 -5.01 25.22 -5.42
CA ALA A 466 -5.98 26.29 -5.69
C ALA A 466 -6.39 26.35 -7.17
N PHE A 467 -7.32 27.23 -7.47
CA PHE A 467 -7.62 27.66 -8.85
C PHE A 467 -6.46 28.50 -9.42
N GLN A 468 -6.28 28.45 -10.73
CA GLN A 468 -5.21 29.19 -11.39
C GLN A 468 -5.40 30.72 -11.27
N THR A 469 -6.64 31.18 -11.34
CA THR A 469 -7.02 32.62 -11.30
C THR A 469 -8.10 32.87 -10.27
N GLU A 470 -8.14 34.13 -9.77
CA GLU A 470 -9.20 34.59 -8.85
C GLU A 470 -10.59 34.53 -9.49
N ASN A 471 -10.69 34.75 -10.79
CA ASN A 471 -11.96 34.69 -11.52
C ASN A 471 -12.50 33.24 -11.55
N GLU A 472 -11.64 32.23 -11.80
CA GLU A 472 -12.02 30.81 -11.74
C GLU A 472 -12.49 30.43 -10.34
N ARG A 473 -11.79 30.89 -9.29
CA ARG A 473 -12.15 30.66 -7.88
C ARG A 473 -13.55 31.23 -7.57
N LEU A 474 -13.84 32.47 -7.97
CA LEU A 474 -15.14 33.10 -7.77
C LEU A 474 -16.25 32.38 -8.53
N MET A 475 -15.99 31.97 -9.78
CA MET A 475 -16.94 31.19 -10.57
C MET A 475 -17.22 29.81 -9.93
N ALA A 476 -16.22 29.18 -9.36
CA ALA A 476 -16.38 27.90 -8.68
C ALA A 476 -17.21 28.04 -7.39
N LEU A 477 -17.02 29.13 -6.63
CA LEU A 477 -17.84 29.46 -5.46
C LEU A 477 -19.31 29.64 -5.82
N ASP A 478 -19.58 30.38 -6.90
CA ASP A 478 -20.95 30.64 -7.39
C ASP A 478 -21.64 29.35 -7.86
N ARG A 479 -20.91 28.48 -8.56
CA ARG A 479 -21.44 27.24 -9.15
C ARG A 479 -21.39 26.02 -8.23
N GLY A 480 -20.69 26.09 -7.11
CA GLY A 480 -20.41 24.96 -6.22
C GLY A 480 -19.60 23.82 -6.86
N ARG A 481 -18.88 24.11 -7.95
CA ARG A 481 -18.03 23.17 -8.70
C ARG A 481 -16.96 23.89 -9.51
N GLY A 482 -15.82 23.21 -9.74
CA GLY A 482 -14.73 23.75 -10.56
C GLY A 482 -13.58 22.74 -10.65
N HIS A 483 -12.60 23.07 -11.46
CA HIS A 483 -11.41 22.25 -11.70
C HIS A 483 -10.15 23.03 -11.30
N PRO A 484 -9.65 22.89 -10.07
CA PRO A 484 -8.37 23.46 -9.66
C PRO A 484 -7.22 23.02 -10.56
N ALA A 485 -6.15 23.82 -10.58
CA ALA A 485 -4.98 23.55 -11.39
C ALA A 485 -4.29 22.23 -11.00
N VAL A 486 -3.67 21.57 -11.99
CA VAL A 486 -2.82 20.40 -11.76
C VAL A 486 -1.57 20.80 -10.99
N VAL A 487 -1.28 20.12 -9.90
CA VAL A 487 -0.09 20.37 -9.09
C VAL A 487 1.08 19.57 -9.67
N GLN A 488 2.05 20.26 -10.26
CA GLN A 488 3.18 19.64 -10.95
C GLN A 488 4.30 19.23 -9.99
N VAL A 489 4.47 19.96 -8.89
CA VAL A 489 5.55 19.76 -7.92
C VAL A 489 4.96 19.16 -6.65
N PRO A 490 5.53 18.06 -6.13
CA PRO A 490 5.12 17.49 -4.84
C PRO A 490 5.04 18.56 -3.75
N THR A 491 3.86 18.73 -3.17
CA THR A 491 3.52 19.76 -2.18
C THR A 491 3.09 19.10 -0.88
N ASP A 492 3.55 19.61 0.25
CA ASP A 492 3.33 19.03 1.57
C ASP A 492 1.86 19.02 1.98
N VAL A 493 1.39 17.86 2.42
CA VAL A 493 0.04 17.64 2.94
C VAL A 493 0.03 17.82 4.46
N ARG A 494 -0.85 18.69 4.94
CA ARG A 494 -1.01 18.98 6.37
C ARG A 494 -2.15 18.17 6.97
N PHE A 495 -1.98 17.71 8.21
CA PHE A 495 -2.98 16.93 8.95
C PHE A 495 -3.73 17.72 10.03
N ASP A 496 -3.62 19.03 10.03
CA ASP A 496 -4.12 19.92 11.09
C ASP A 496 -5.05 21.04 10.57
N HIS A 497 -5.68 20.84 9.42
CA HIS A 497 -6.60 21.82 8.79
C HIS A 497 -7.79 22.21 9.69
N ASP A 498 -8.19 21.31 10.60
CA ASP A 498 -9.28 21.52 11.56
C ASP A 498 -8.84 22.25 12.85
N ARG A 499 -7.57 22.66 12.96
CA ARG A 499 -6.97 23.16 14.19
C ARG A 499 -6.42 24.57 14.04
N LYS A 500 -6.59 25.37 15.10
CA LYS A 500 -6.01 26.73 15.18
C LYS A 500 -4.49 26.72 15.40
N LYS A 501 -3.94 25.65 15.98
CA LYS A 501 -2.49 25.50 16.23
C LYS A 501 -1.97 24.31 15.45
N PRO A 502 -0.82 24.45 14.75
CA PRO A 502 -0.13 23.34 14.13
C PRO A 502 0.12 22.22 15.14
N LYS A 503 0.09 20.98 14.67
CA LYS A 503 0.40 19.80 15.47
C LYS A 503 1.45 18.96 14.75
N ASP A 504 2.53 18.63 15.47
CA ASP A 504 3.55 17.75 14.91
C ASP A 504 3.02 16.34 14.76
N ARG A 505 2.96 15.90 13.51
CA ARG A 505 2.46 14.58 13.12
C ARG A 505 3.43 13.90 12.18
N PHE A 506 3.50 12.59 12.33
CA PHE A 506 4.33 11.73 11.52
C PHE A 506 3.42 10.82 10.68
N CYS A 507 3.51 10.93 9.35
CA CYS A 507 2.83 10.02 8.43
C CYS A 507 3.58 8.69 8.41
N LEU A 508 2.93 7.64 8.89
CA LEU A 508 3.48 6.28 8.94
C LEU A 508 3.41 5.60 7.58
N SER A 509 2.26 5.73 6.92
CA SER A 509 1.98 5.23 5.57
C SER A 509 0.83 6.02 4.94
N ALA A 510 0.79 6.03 3.62
CA ALA A 510 -0.30 6.60 2.85
C ALA A 510 -0.99 5.50 2.01
N ALA A 511 -2.19 5.79 1.54
CA ALA A 511 -2.96 4.98 0.60
C ALA A 511 -3.66 5.91 -0.39
N ALA A 512 -3.68 5.56 -1.66
CA ALA A 512 -4.39 6.29 -2.70
C ALA A 512 -4.95 5.33 -3.73
N SER A 513 -6.14 5.62 -4.24
CA SER A 513 -6.76 4.90 -5.34
C SER A 513 -7.93 5.73 -5.88
N GLY A 514 -8.34 5.50 -7.11
CA GLY A 514 -9.46 6.25 -7.68
C GLY A 514 -9.28 7.76 -7.48
N TRP A 515 -10.21 8.37 -6.76
CA TRP A 515 -10.27 9.80 -6.47
C TRP A 515 -10.27 10.09 -4.96
N HIS A 516 -9.57 9.29 -4.19
CA HIS A 516 -9.48 9.46 -2.73
C HIS A 516 -8.12 9.00 -2.21
N SER A 517 -7.77 9.51 -1.07
CA SER A 517 -6.52 9.22 -0.36
C SER A 517 -6.77 9.03 1.12
N GLY A 518 -5.85 8.34 1.77
CA GLY A 518 -5.82 8.16 3.22
C GLY A 518 -4.41 8.04 3.75
N ALA A 519 -4.27 8.16 5.06
CA ALA A 519 -2.99 7.99 5.73
C ALA A 519 -3.16 7.41 7.14
N LEU A 520 -2.16 6.64 7.56
CA LEU A 520 -1.92 6.33 8.97
C LEU A 520 -0.93 7.34 9.53
N VAL A 521 -1.32 7.99 10.63
CA VAL A 521 -0.58 9.10 11.22
C VAL A 521 -0.41 8.89 12.71
N ILE A 522 0.73 9.25 13.25
CA ILE A 522 1.02 9.25 14.70
C ILE A 522 1.33 10.67 15.17
N ASP A 523 0.78 11.02 16.35
CA ASP A 523 1.06 12.30 17.01
C ASP A 523 2.44 12.25 17.67
N LEU A 524 3.27 13.29 17.45
CA LEU A 524 4.61 13.36 18.03
C LEU A 524 4.63 13.93 19.45
N GLU A 525 3.62 14.72 19.83
CA GLU A 525 3.56 15.43 21.12
C GLU A 525 3.24 14.58 22.36
N VAL A 526 2.91 13.29 22.21
CA VAL A 526 2.35 12.44 23.30
C VAL A 526 3.43 11.89 24.27
N TRP A 527 4.65 12.42 24.29
CA TRP A 527 5.78 11.81 25.04
C TRP A 527 5.95 12.24 26.51
N LEU A 528 5.14 13.14 27.03
CA LEU A 528 5.29 13.64 28.41
C LEU A 528 4.54 12.86 29.51
N LEU A 529 3.82 11.79 29.16
CA LEU A 529 2.97 11.04 30.11
C LEU A 529 3.41 9.61 30.42
N CYS A 530 4.56 9.14 29.93
CA CYS A 530 5.12 7.83 30.23
C CYS A 530 6.57 7.95 30.72
N ARG A 531 6.77 8.69 31.80
CA ARG A 531 7.94 8.59 32.69
C ARG A 531 7.54 7.95 33.99
#